data_cc51f1a2fa7052bd5dc676b3d70b3643
#
_entry.id   cc51f1a2fa7052bd5dc676b3d70b3643
#
_cell.length_a   1.000
_cell.length_b   1.000
_cell.length_c   1.000
_cell.angle_alpha   90.00
_cell.angle_beta   90.00
_cell.angle_gamma   90.00
#
_symmetry.space_group_name_H-M   'P 1'
#
loop_
_entity.id
_entity.type
_entity.pdbx_description
1 polymer ?
#
loop_
_entity_poly.entity_id
_entity_poly.type
_entity_poly.pdbx_seq_one_letter_code
_entity_poly.pdbx_strand_id
1 'polypeptide(L)'
;MLPADWTPHRRDDGELLGWIHPSGDEWVAVDALGRVASDAVDWLEAEAALEAVGLAWLADVWMLEGEAAQPLRVRFVEVTPSVGDQAGRVVVKVDDFGDMQRPPAEQFTLPWPAPARLRPERPGDPDGRTLSR
;
A
#
# COMPACT_ATOMS: atom_id res chain seq x y z
N MET A 1 8.89 1.06 14.07
CA MET A 1 9.70 -0.17 14.31
C MET A 1 8.80 -1.39 14.23
N LEU A 2 9.22 -2.41 13.50
CA LEU A 2 8.48 -3.67 13.46
C LEU A 2 8.74 -4.46 14.75
N PRO A 3 7.70 -5.05 15.35
CA PRO A 3 7.91 -5.96 16.49
C PRO A 3 8.77 -7.15 16.09
N ALA A 4 9.50 -7.69 17.07
CA ALA A 4 10.44 -8.78 16.81
C ALA A 4 9.74 -10.09 16.40
N ASP A 5 8.46 -10.25 16.72
CA ASP A 5 7.70 -11.46 16.41
C ASP A 5 7.02 -11.41 15.04
N TRP A 6 7.28 -10.39 14.25
CA TRP A 6 6.79 -10.28 12.88
C TRP A 6 7.72 -11.03 11.95
N THR A 7 7.23 -12.06 11.29
CA THR A 7 8.00 -12.89 10.38
C THR A 7 7.75 -12.46 8.96
N PRO A 8 8.79 -12.06 8.21
CA PRO A 8 8.60 -11.69 6.80
C PRO A 8 8.20 -12.89 5.96
N HIS A 9 7.29 -12.65 5.03
CA HIS A 9 6.88 -13.66 4.05
C HIS A 9 7.21 -13.13 2.65
N ARG A 10 7.96 -13.91 1.90
CA ARG A 10 8.44 -13.49 0.59
C ARG A 10 7.91 -14.40 -0.51
N ARG A 11 7.81 -13.82 -1.69
CA ARG A 11 7.49 -14.56 -2.90
C ARG A 11 8.69 -15.40 -3.33
N ASP A 12 8.48 -16.32 -4.28
CA ASP A 12 9.55 -17.19 -4.77
C ASP A 12 10.75 -16.42 -5.34
N ASP A 13 10.50 -15.24 -5.89
CA ASP A 13 11.55 -14.38 -6.45
C ASP A 13 12.25 -13.53 -5.39
N GLY A 14 11.91 -13.68 -4.13
CA GLY A 14 12.50 -12.93 -3.02
C GLY A 14 11.80 -11.63 -2.66
N GLU A 15 10.80 -11.22 -3.42
CA GLU A 15 10.08 -9.98 -3.12
C GLU A 15 9.24 -10.13 -1.86
N LEU A 16 9.27 -9.11 -1.01
CA LEU A 16 8.54 -9.11 0.25
C LEU A 16 7.06 -8.88 0.02
N LEU A 17 6.24 -9.82 0.45
CA LEU A 17 4.77 -9.70 0.39
C LEU A 17 4.20 -9.04 1.64
N GLY A 18 4.84 -9.25 2.77
CA GLY A 18 4.38 -8.73 4.04
C GLY A 18 4.94 -9.53 5.19
N TRP A 19 4.21 -9.54 6.28
CA TRP A 19 4.64 -10.23 7.51
C TRP A 19 3.49 -11.01 8.11
N ILE A 20 3.83 -11.97 8.96
CA ILE A 20 2.88 -12.75 9.72
C ILE A 20 3.30 -12.65 11.19
N HIS A 21 2.36 -12.34 12.07
CA HIS A 21 2.67 -12.26 13.49
C HIS A 21 1.66 -13.04 14.31
N PRO A 22 2.05 -13.51 15.50
CA PRO A 22 1.13 -14.28 16.34
C PRO A 22 0.00 -13.42 16.90
N SER A 23 -1.15 -14.05 17.09
CA SER A 23 -2.32 -13.43 17.71
C SER A 23 -3.04 -14.51 18.51
N GLY A 24 -2.73 -14.63 19.80
CA GLY A 24 -3.19 -15.75 20.61
C GLY A 24 -2.62 -17.06 20.07
N ASP A 25 -3.47 -18.00 19.79
CA ASP A 25 -3.07 -19.30 19.20
C ASP A 25 -3.06 -19.28 17.68
N GLU A 26 -3.32 -18.12 17.07
CA GLU A 26 -3.44 -18.00 15.63
C GLU A 26 -2.47 -16.96 15.10
N TRP A 27 -2.60 -16.61 13.82
CA TRP A 27 -1.67 -15.74 13.14
C TRP A 27 -2.41 -14.70 12.31
N VAL A 28 -1.84 -13.50 12.20
CA VAL A 28 -2.40 -12.41 11.41
C VAL A 28 -1.38 -12.01 10.35
N ALA A 29 -1.84 -11.90 9.11
CA ALA A 29 -1.03 -11.42 8.00
C ALA A 29 -1.15 -9.90 7.87
N VAL A 30 -0.02 -9.25 7.57
CA VAL A 30 0.07 -7.80 7.35
C VAL A 30 0.79 -7.60 6.03
N ASP A 31 0.21 -6.81 5.14
CA ASP A 31 0.79 -6.61 3.81
C ASP A 31 1.96 -5.62 3.81
N ALA A 32 2.55 -5.39 2.64
CA ALA A 32 3.72 -4.52 2.52
C ALA A 32 3.43 -3.05 2.83
N LEU A 33 2.18 -2.63 2.80
CA LEU A 33 1.79 -1.28 3.23
C LEU A 33 1.63 -1.17 4.75
N GLY A 34 1.76 -2.27 5.47
CA GLY A 34 1.58 -2.30 6.92
C GLY A 34 0.13 -2.47 7.33
N ARG A 35 -0.74 -2.90 6.44
CA ARG A 35 -2.16 -3.09 6.71
C ARG A 35 -2.48 -4.55 6.94
N VAL A 36 -3.45 -4.80 7.82
CA VAL A 36 -3.90 -6.15 8.10
C VAL A 36 -4.49 -6.77 6.84
N ALA A 37 -4.01 -7.94 6.48
CA ALA A 37 -4.43 -8.68 5.28
C ALA A 37 -5.26 -9.91 5.60
N SER A 38 -5.33 -10.34 6.86
CA SER A 38 -6.15 -11.48 7.25
C SER A 38 -6.68 -11.30 8.65
N ASP A 39 -7.75 -12.04 8.97
CA ASP A 39 -8.16 -12.24 10.36
C ASP A 39 -7.12 -13.13 11.05
N ALA A 40 -7.35 -13.42 12.33
CA ALA A 40 -6.54 -14.41 13.03
C ALA A 40 -6.89 -15.80 12.48
N VAL A 41 -5.93 -16.46 11.86
CA VAL A 41 -6.09 -17.71 11.14
C VAL A 41 -4.88 -18.59 11.39
N ASP A 42 -4.85 -19.80 10.84
CA ASP A 42 -3.66 -20.63 10.95
C ASP A 42 -2.55 -20.08 10.04
N TRP A 43 -1.34 -20.59 10.23
CA TRP A 43 -0.17 -20.08 9.50
C TRP A 43 -0.33 -20.20 7.99
N LEU A 44 -0.81 -21.35 7.51
CA LEU A 44 -0.95 -21.54 6.06
C LEU A 44 -1.99 -20.61 5.45
N GLU A 45 -3.07 -20.34 6.18
CA GLU A 45 -4.06 -19.38 5.73
C GLU A 45 -3.52 -17.96 5.72
N ALA A 46 -2.68 -17.61 6.69
CA ALA A 46 -2.03 -16.29 6.70
C ALA A 46 -1.08 -16.14 5.50
N GLU A 47 -0.30 -17.17 5.18
CA GLU A 47 0.54 -17.16 3.99
C GLU A 47 -0.29 -17.03 2.72
N ALA A 48 -1.39 -17.76 2.63
CA ALA A 48 -2.27 -17.70 1.48
C ALA A 48 -2.88 -16.31 1.31
N ALA A 49 -3.20 -15.63 2.41
CA ALA A 49 -3.74 -14.27 2.35
C ALA A 49 -2.73 -13.30 1.73
N LEU A 50 -1.46 -13.41 2.11
CA LEU A 50 -0.43 -12.55 1.53
C LEU A 50 -0.19 -12.87 0.05
N GLU A 51 -0.23 -14.13 -0.31
CA GLU A 51 -0.06 -14.54 -1.70
C GLU A 51 -1.23 -14.09 -2.56
N ALA A 52 -2.45 -14.08 -2.02
CA ALA A 52 -3.61 -13.58 -2.74
C ALA A 52 -3.54 -12.07 -2.97
N VAL A 53 -3.04 -11.32 -1.99
CA VAL A 53 -2.83 -9.88 -2.15
C VAL A 53 -1.74 -9.64 -3.19
N GLY A 54 -0.64 -10.39 -3.13
CA GLY A 54 0.47 -10.28 -4.06
C GLY A 54 1.09 -8.89 -4.09
N LEU A 55 1.61 -8.51 -5.25
CA LEU A 55 2.24 -7.20 -5.45
C LEU A 55 1.67 -6.47 -6.66
N ALA A 56 0.65 -7.01 -7.33
CA ALA A 56 0.09 -6.38 -8.51
C ALA A 56 -0.49 -4.99 -8.19
N TRP A 57 -0.93 -4.78 -6.95
CA TRP A 57 -1.47 -3.49 -6.52
C TRP A 57 -0.46 -2.34 -6.64
N LEU A 58 0.84 -2.64 -6.66
CA LEU A 58 1.87 -1.60 -6.84
C LEU A 58 1.75 -0.90 -8.19
N ALA A 59 1.20 -1.57 -9.19
CA ALA A 59 1.02 -1.00 -10.52
C ALA A 59 -0.35 -0.34 -10.71
N ASP A 60 -1.23 -0.45 -9.73
CA ASP A 60 -2.58 0.08 -9.83
C ASP A 60 -2.62 1.55 -9.49
N VAL A 61 -3.67 2.21 -9.96
CA VAL A 61 -4.00 3.55 -9.49
C VAL A 61 -4.67 3.45 -8.13
N TRP A 62 -4.23 4.30 -7.20
CA TRP A 62 -4.82 4.43 -5.88
C TRP A 62 -5.37 5.83 -5.71
N MET A 63 -6.14 6.04 -4.66
CA MET A 63 -6.76 7.34 -4.38
C MET A 63 -6.19 7.88 -3.07
N LEU A 64 -5.83 9.15 -3.07
CA LEU A 64 -5.33 9.85 -1.87
C LEU A 64 -6.32 10.93 -1.50
N GLU A 65 -6.93 10.79 -0.34
CA GLU A 65 -7.90 11.77 0.18
C GLU A 65 -7.21 12.79 1.05
N GLY A 66 -7.81 13.96 1.16
CA GLY A 66 -7.38 14.97 2.12
C GLY A 66 -6.43 16.02 1.59
N GLU A 67 -5.87 15.85 0.39
CA GLU A 67 -4.94 16.83 -0.17
C GLU A 67 -5.64 17.85 -1.05
N ALA A 68 -6.84 17.55 -1.51
CA ALA A 68 -7.60 18.41 -2.40
C ALA A 68 -9.09 18.23 -2.11
N ALA A 69 -9.93 18.99 -2.81
CA ALA A 69 -11.38 18.91 -2.63
C ALA A 69 -11.94 17.52 -3.00
N GLN A 70 -11.29 16.86 -3.95
CA GLN A 70 -11.66 15.50 -4.34
C GLN A 70 -10.45 14.59 -4.17
N PRO A 71 -10.66 13.28 -4.06
CA PRO A 71 -9.54 12.35 -3.99
C PRO A 71 -8.66 12.49 -5.23
N LEU A 72 -7.35 12.40 -5.03
CA LEU A 72 -6.38 12.45 -6.11
C LEU A 72 -6.05 11.04 -6.58
N ARG A 73 -5.94 10.88 -7.89
CA ARG A 73 -5.42 9.62 -8.46
C ARG A 73 -3.92 9.63 -8.31
N VAL A 74 -3.39 8.58 -7.72
CA VAL A 74 -1.95 8.50 -7.46
C VAL A 74 -1.42 7.13 -7.84
N ARG A 75 -0.10 7.05 -8.02
CA ARG A 75 0.62 5.79 -8.23
C ARG A 75 1.77 5.71 -7.24
N PHE A 76 2.13 4.51 -6.88
CA PHE A 76 3.23 4.29 -5.94
C PHE A 76 4.57 4.59 -6.62
N VAL A 77 5.42 5.30 -5.90
CA VAL A 77 6.80 5.54 -6.26
C VAL A 77 7.73 4.69 -5.40
N GLU A 78 7.41 4.60 -4.11
CA GLU A 78 8.27 3.90 -3.15
C GLU A 78 7.42 3.41 -1.98
N VAL A 79 7.70 2.21 -1.51
CA VAL A 79 7.13 1.68 -0.27
C VAL A 79 8.29 1.16 0.56
N THR A 80 8.57 1.83 1.68
CA THR A 80 9.69 1.47 2.56
C THR A 80 9.14 1.22 3.96
N PRO A 81 9.15 -0.02 4.43
CA PRO A 81 8.71 -0.31 5.80
C PRO A 81 9.60 0.32 6.84
N SER A 82 9.04 0.59 8.02
CA SER A 82 9.85 1.02 9.16
C SER A 82 10.68 -0.16 9.65
N VAL A 83 11.98 0.07 9.85
CA VAL A 83 12.90 -0.98 10.29
C VAL A 83 13.80 -0.39 11.38
N GLY A 84 13.85 -1.07 12.54
CA GLY A 84 14.66 -0.60 13.65
C GLY A 84 14.26 0.81 14.06
N ASP A 85 15.24 1.71 14.13
CA ASP A 85 15.01 3.10 14.51
C ASP A 85 14.63 3.97 13.31
N GLN A 86 14.60 3.41 12.11
CA GLN A 86 14.30 4.17 10.92
C GLN A 86 12.82 4.11 10.59
N ALA A 87 12.19 5.28 10.50
CA ALA A 87 10.80 5.37 10.08
C ALA A 87 10.70 5.07 8.59
N GLY A 88 9.71 4.25 8.23
CA GLY A 88 9.42 3.97 6.84
C GLY A 88 8.60 5.09 6.21
N ARG A 89 8.30 4.91 4.94
CA ARG A 89 7.49 5.88 4.21
C ARG A 89 6.83 5.22 2.99
N VAL A 90 5.78 5.87 2.54
CA VAL A 90 5.11 5.52 1.29
C VAL A 90 5.11 6.79 0.43
N VAL A 91 5.71 6.74 -0.74
CA VAL A 91 5.76 7.87 -1.65
C VAL A 91 4.85 7.57 -2.82
N VAL A 92 3.97 8.50 -3.13
CA VAL A 92 3.04 8.39 -4.26
C VAL A 92 3.15 9.65 -5.11
N LYS A 93 2.80 9.55 -6.38
CA LYS A 93 2.77 10.70 -7.27
C LYS A 93 1.39 10.80 -7.92
N VAL A 94 0.97 12.03 -8.20
CA VAL A 94 -0.28 12.27 -8.90
C VAL A 94 -0.21 11.69 -10.31
N ASP A 95 -1.25 10.98 -10.70
CA ASP A 95 -1.36 10.39 -12.03
C ASP A 95 -2.08 11.39 -12.95
N ASP A 96 -1.30 12.26 -13.59
CA ASP A 96 -1.80 13.30 -14.50
C ASP A 96 -2.03 12.72 -15.88
N PHE A 97 -2.97 11.90 -16.00
CA PHE A 97 -3.28 11.13 -17.18
C PHE A 97 -3.09 11.93 -18.48
N GLY A 98 -2.03 11.60 -19.22
CA GLY A 98 -1.86 12.05 -20.60
C GLY A 98 -1.37 13.47 -20.84
N ASP A 99 -1.06 14.23 -19.80
CA ASP A 99 -0.60 15.60 -20.01
C ASP A 99 0.92 15.67 -20.02
N MET A 100 1.51 15.67 -21.19
CA MET A 100 2.94 15.67 -21.37
C MET A 100 3.58 17.04 -21.19
N GLN A 101 2.79 18.08 -21.09
CA GLN A 101 3.32 19.46 -21.01
C GLN A 101 3.36 20.00 -19.59
N ARG A 102 2.83 19.27 -18.65
CA ARG A 102 2.84 19.73 -17.27
C ARG A 102 4.21 19.53 -16.65
N PRO A 103 4.52 20.31 -15.60
CA PRO A 103 5.69 20.02 -14.79
C PRO A 103 5.63 18.60 -14.25
N PRO A 104 6.72 18.06 -13.72
CA PRO A 104 6.69 16.74 -13.11
C PRO A 104 5.54 16.61 -12.11
N ALA A 105 4.93 15.46 -12.07
CA ALA A 105 3.79 15.21 -11.21
C ALA A 105 4.15 15.45 -9.74
N GLU A 106 3.21 16.03 -9.00
CA GLU A 106 3.40 16.27 -7.59
C GLU A 106 3.51 14.95 -6.83
N GLN A 107 4.41 14.89 -5.86
CA GLN A 107 4.59 13.72 -5.03
C GLN A 107 4.22 14.02 -3.59
N PHE A 108 3.73 12.99 -2.91
CA PHE A 108 3.42 13.06 -1.50
C PHE A 108 4.14 11.95 -0.76
N THR A 109 4.74 12.30 0.37
CA THR A 109 5.39 11.33 1.24
C THR A 109 4.47 11.08 2.43
N LEU A 110 4.05 9.83 2.57
CA LEU A 110 3.13 9.41 3.61
C LEU A 110 3.87 8.55 4.62
N PRO A 111 3.37 8.45 5.86
CA PRO A 111 3.99 7.56 6.84
C PRO A 111 3.76 6.09 6.47
N TRP A 112 4.58 5.23 7.06
CA TRP A 112 4.38 3.79 7.04
C TRP A 112 4.08 3.33 8.47
N PRO A 113 3.03 2.56 8.75
CA PRO A 113 2.05 1.99 7.81
C PRO A 113 1.25 3.04 7.06
N ALA A 114 0.80 2.70 5.87
CA ALA A 114 0.08 3.63 5.03
C ALA A 114 -1.21 4.10 5.71
N PRO A 115 -1.51 5.42 5.68
CA PRO A 115 -2.71 5.93 6.31
C PRO A 115 -3.98 5.52 5.55
N ALA A 116 -5.11 5.50 6.26
CA ALA A 116 -6.38 5.07 5.68
C ALA A 116 -6.84 5.95 4.51
N ARG A 117 -6.38 7.21 4.46
CA ARG A 117 -6.74 8.11 3.36
C ARG A 117 -6.08 7.73 2.02
N LEU A 118 -5.11 6.83 2.03
CA LEU A 118 -4.59 6.21 0.82
C LEU A 118 -5.34 4.88 0.65
N ARG A 119 -6.10 4.75 -0.42
CA ARG A 119 -7.00 3.61 -0.60
C ARG A 119 -7.07 3.20 -2.06
N PRO A 120 -7.49 1.96 -2.34
CA PRO A 120 -7.71 1.53 -3.70
C PRO A 120 -8.81 2.36 -4.39
N GLU A 121 -8.74 2.42 -5.70
CA GLU A 121 -9.78 3.07 -6.51
C GLU A 121 -11.10 2.31 -6.37
N ARG A 122 -12.20 3.06 -6.32
CA ARG A 122 -13.56 2.52 -6.21
C ARG A 122 -14.43 3.08 -7.31
N PRO A 123 -15.52 2.40 -7.66
CA PRO A 123 -16.50 2.98 -8.57
C PRO A 123 -16.98 4.34 -8.06
N GLY A 124 -17.08 5.31 -8.94
CA GLY A 124 -17.48 6.66 -8.58
C GLY A 124 -16.33 7.60 -8.29
N ASP A 125 -15.11 7.11 -8.14
CA ASP A 125 -13.96 7.98 -7.99
C ASP A 125 -13.69 8.74 -9.29
N PRO A 126 -13.13 9.98 -9.19
CA PRO A 126 -12.72 10.70 -10.37
C PRO A 126 -11.70 9.89 -11.18
N ASP A 127 -11.86 9.87 -12.50
CA ASP A 127 -10.82 9.32 -13.35
C ASP A 127 -10.16 10.46 -14.11
N GLY A 128 -8.92 10.28 -14.48
CA GLY A 128 -8.16 11.36 -15.08
C GLY A 128 -8.70 11.86 -16.42
N ARG A 129 -9.71 11.19 -16.98
CA ARG A 129 -10.26 11.54 -18.28
C ARG A 129 -11.44 12.48 -18.21
N THR A 130 -12.01 12.66 -17.02
CA THR A 130 -13.21 13.46 -16.85
C THR A 130 -12.95 14.74 -16.07
N LEU A 131 -11.74 15.21 -16.10
CA LEU A 131 -11.28 16.31 -15.27
C LEU A 131 -12.03 17.60 -15.49
N SER A 132 -12.33 17.90 -16.71
CA SER A 132 -12.78 19.22 -17.07
C SER A 132 -14.23 19.49 -16.71
N ARG A 133 -14.84 18.65 -15.97
CA ARG A 133 -16.24 18.80 -15.61
C ARG A 133 -16.43 19.75 -14.46
#